data_e42bb470b89589d78524e796b6821dc8
#
_entry.id   e42bb470b89589d78524e796b6821dc8
#
_cell.length_a   1.000
_cell.length_b   1.000
_cell.length_c   1.000
_cell.angle_alpha   90.00
_cell.angle_beta   90.00
_cell.angle_gamma   90.00
#
_symmetry.space_group_name_H-M   'P 1'
#
loop_
_entity.id
_entity.type
_entity.pdbx_description
1 polymer ?
#
loop_
_entity_poly.entity_id
_entity_poly.type
_entity_poly.pdbx_seq_one_letter_code
_entity_poly.pdbx_strand_id
1 'polypeptide(L)'
;MSLLQYVKNTIYQASGEEIKTPDAYERFGILIPESASTAQGVRPFPLPDDEHLFALFWNIHDGHKLSATFLPQPYPFCYEKEFVAGTRTQLHSHEYLEFFYVMEGEYHQKILGTEYIFHSGEFCLIDKNCLHQEILDESECTIVFFGITNAMFTSISSFHTVADDIASFLHMALLEQKSLQQFLTFRPREAQFIEDMENTLLSVLQ
;
A
#
# COMPACT_ATOMS: atom_id res chain seq x y z
N MET A 1 10.20 15.26 13.25
CA MET A 1 9.90 15.12 11.81
C MET A 1 8.56 14.41 11.73
N SER A 2 7.59 14.90 10.92
CA SER A 2 6.30 14.22 10.75
C SER A 2 6.46 13.00 9.83
N LEU A 3 5.48 12.08 9.86
CA LEU A 3 5.42 10.93 8.95
C LEU A 3 5.45 11.39 7.48
N LEU A 4 4.60 12.36 7.13
CA LEU A 4 4.55 12.92 5.78
C LEU A 4 5.92 13.48 5.33
N GLN A 5 6.62 14.21 6.21
CA GLN A 5 7.94 14.76 5.88
C GLN A 5 8.97 13.64 5.70
N TYR A 6 8.92 12.60 6.52
CA TYR A 6 9.79 11.43 6.39
C TYR A 6 9.60 10.74 5.04
N VAL A 7 8.34 10.46 4.66
CA VAL A 7 8.01 9.79 3.40
C VAL A 7 8.42 10.64 2.18
N LYS A 8 8.07 11.93 2.17
CA LYS A 8 8.46 12.83 1.06
C LYS A 8 9.99 12.95 0.91
N ASN A 9 10.73 13.03 2.04
CA ASN A 9 12.19 13.05 2.00
C ASN A 9 12.78 11.74 1.47
N THR A 10 12.20 10.60 1.87
CA THR A 10 12.67 9.28 1.39
C THR A 10 12.45 9.13 -0.11
N ILE A 11 11.28 9.52 -0.63
CA ILE A 11 11.00 9.54 -2.07
C ILE A 11 11.98 10.47 -2.80
N TYR A 12 12.19 11.67 -2.28
CA TYR A 12 13.10 12.65 -2.90
C TYR A 12 14.55 12.15 -2.94
N GLN A 13 15.03 11.52 -1.87
CA GLN A 13 16.37 10.94 -1.84
C GLN A 13 16.51 9.79 -2.84
N ALA A 14 15.50 8.94 -2.93
CA ALA A 14 15.48 7.82 -3.87
C ALA A 14 15.38 8.27 -5.33
N SER A 15 14.72 9.40 -5.64
CA SER A 15 14.56 9.91 -7.02
C SER A 15 15.87 10.32 -7.71
N GLY A 16 16.94 10.53 -6.93
CA GLY A 16 18.29 10.76 -7.45
C GLY A 16 19.05 9.49 -7.85
N GLU A 17 18.52 8.31 -7.55
CA GLU A 17 19.14 7.03 -7.87
C GLU A 17 18.54 6.44 -9.14
N GLU A 18 19.39 6.20 -10.14
CA GLU A 18 18.97 5.59 -11.42
C GLU A 18 18.60 4.12 -11.22
N ILE A 19 17.37 3.74 -11.56
CA ILE A 19 16.93 2.33 -11.52
C ILE A 19 17.68 1.54 -12.58
N LYS A 20 18.63 0.71 -12.17
CA LYS A 20 19.53 -0.01 -13.07
C LYS A 20 19.07 -1.39 -13.49
N THR A 21 17.95 -1.90 -12.99
CA THR A 21 17.54 -3.29 -13.26
C THR A 21 16.12 -3.42 -13.79
N PRO A 22 15.93 -3.99 -15.01
CA PRO A 22 14.62 -4.37 -15.53
C PRO A 22 13.85 -5.34 -14.62
N ASP A 23 14.57 -6.18 -13.86
CA ASP A 23 14.00 -7.18 -12.96
C ASP A 23 13.15 -6.58 -11.82
N ALA A 24 13.42 -5.32 -11.42
CA ALA A 24 12.60 -4.61 -10.43
C ALA A 24 11.17 -4.37 -10.96
N TYR A 25 11.01 -4.09 -12.24
CA TYR A 25 9.71 -3.91 -12.88
C TYR A 25 8.88 -5.20 -12.89
N GLU A 26 9.52 -6.35 -13.09
CA GLU A 26 8.82 -7.63 -13.09
C GLU A 26 8.43 -8.07 -11.67
N ARG A 27 9.29 -7.77 -10.69
CA ARG A 27 9.02 -8.08 -9.27
C ARG A 27 7.91 -7.21 -8.67
N PHE A 28 7.86 -5.94 -9.05
CA PHE A 28 6.92 -4.95 -8.49
C PHE A 28 5.89 -4.48 -9.52
N GLY A 29 5.39 -5.34 -10.37
CA GLY A 29 4.46 -5.08 -11.47
C GLY A 29 3.19 -4.26 -11.18
N ILE A 30 3.08 -3.64 -10.00
CA ILE A 30 2.00 -2.75 -9.55
C ILE A 30 1.76 -1.60 -10.52
N LEU A 31 2.81 -1.15 -11.18
CA LEU A 31 2.81 0.10 -11.92
C LEU A 31 2.67 -0.10 -13.44
N ILE A 32 2.26 -1.30 -13.86
CA ILE A 32 1.94 -1.55 -15.26
C ILE A 32 0.48 -1.12 -15.48
N PRO A 33 0.21 -0.07 -16.26
CA PRO A 33 -1.15 0.33 -16.59
C PRO A 33 -1.94 -0.84 -17.17
N GLU A 34 -3.21 -0.92 -16.85
CA GLU A 34 -4.11 -1.97 -17.37
C GLU A 34 -4.07 -2.06 -18.90
N SER A 35 -3.89 -0.91 -19.58
CA SER A 35 -3.76 -0.80 -21.03
C SER A 35 -2.48 -1.44 -21.60
N ALA A 36 -1.45 -1.62 -20.79
CA ALA A 36 -0.20 -2.28 -21.19
C ALA A 36 -0.23 -3.79 -20.93
N SER A 37 -1.20 -4.26 -20.15
CA SER A 37 -1.37 -5.67 -19.82
C SER A 37 -2.22 -6.35 -20.88
N THR A 38 -1.61 -7.17 -21.72
CA THR A 38 -2.32 -8.15 -22.56
C THR A 38 -2.78 -9.37 -21.75
N ALA A 39 -2.42 -9.46 -20.50
CA ALA A 39 -2.79 -10.53 -19.60
C ALA A 39 -4.14 -10.20 -18.94
N GLN A 40 -5.20 -10.80 -19.44
CA GLN A 40 -6.47 -10.96 -18.72
C GLN A 40 -6.22 -11.92 -17.54
N GLY A 41 -5.77 -11.41 -16.42
CA GLY A 41 -5.54 -12.26 -15.24
C GLY A 41 -5.19 -11.45 -14.01
N VAL A 42 -5.60 -11.96 -12.87
CA VAL A 42 -5.16 -11.49 -11.55
C VAL A 42 -3.72 -11.90 -11.38
N ARG A 43 -2.85 -10.95 -11.09
CA ARG A 43 -1.44 -11.23 -10.82
C ARG A 43 -1.21 -11.22 -9.32
N PRO A 44 -0.83 -12.35 -8.68
CA PRO A 44 -0.45 -12.32 -7.29
C PRO A 44 0.87 -11.54 -7.13
N PHE A 45 0.94 -10.72 -6.10
CA PHE A 45 2.14 -10.01 -5.72
C PHE A 45 2.99 -10.92 -4.84
N PRO A 46 4.20 -11.30 -5.27
CA PRO A 46 5.11 -12.05 -4.41
C PRO A 46 5.63 -11.16 -3.28
N LEU A 47 5.81 -11.76 -2.11
CA LEU A 47 6.59 -11.14 -1.05
C LEU A 47 8.04 -10.99 -1.51
N PRO A 48 8.71 -9.89 -1.14
CA PRO A 48 10.16 -9.85 -1.18
C PRO A 48 10.73 -11.00 -0.33
N ASP A 49 11.72 -11.71 -0.87
CA ASP A 49 12.36 -12.81 -0.16
C ASP A 49 12.90 -12.31 1.20
N ASP A 50 12.61 -13.05 2.26
CA ASP A 50 13.11 -12.86 3.65
C ASP A 50 12.57 -11.64 4.44
N GLU A 51 11.64 -10.86 3.91
CA GLU A 51 11.09 -9.69 4.62
C GLU A 51 9.72 -10.00 5.25
N HIS A 52 9.58 -9.70 6.54
CA HIS A 52 8.32 -9.85 7.26
C HIS A 52 7.42 -8.62 7.16
N LEU A 53 8.01 -7.45 6.95
CA LEU A 53 7.35 -6.17 6.75
C LEU A 53 8.06 -5.40 5.65
N PHE A 54 7.31 -4.83 4.76
CA PHE A 54 7.82 -3.86 3.80
C PHE A 54 6.86 -2.67 3.69
N ALA A 55 7.38 -1.55 3.22
CA ALA A 55 6.59 -0.37 2.94
C ALA A 55 6.84 0.12 1.52
N LEU A 56 5.77 0.55 0.86
CA LEU A 56 5.80 1.21 -0.43
C LEU A 56 5.25 2.62 -0.25
N PHE A 57 6.00 3.63 -0.65
CA PHE A 57 5.59 5.03 -0.61
C PHE A 57 5.19 5.49 -2.00
N TRP A 58 4.02 6.11 -2.08
CA TRP A 58 3.55 6.77 -3.29
C TRP A 58 3.34 8.26 -3.05
N ASN A 59 3.75 9.06 -4.03
CA ASN A 59 3.45 10.48 -4.10
C ASN A 59 2.93 10.81 -5.50
N ILE A 60 1.65 11.14 -5.60
CA ILE A 60 1.04 11.67 -6.81
C ILE A 60 1.15 13.18 -6.74
N HIS A 61 1.79 13.78 -7.72
CA HIS A 61 2.08 15.22 -7.76
C HIS A 61 2.03 15.77 -9.19
N ASP A 62 2.04 17.09 -9.31
CA ASP A 62 1.96 17.80 -10.59
C ASP A 62 0.74 17.38 -11.44
N GLY A 63 -0.31 16.82 -10.81
CA GLY A 63 -1.55 16.37 -11.45
C GLY A 63 -1.43 15.16 -12.38
N HIS A 64 -0.23 14.65 -12.64
CA HIS A 64 -0.02 13.56 -13.60
C HIS A 64 1.25 12.74 -13.40
N LYS A 65 1.97 12.93 -12.29
CA LYS A 65 3.19 12.18 -11.97
C LYS A 65 3.02 11.33 -10.73
N LEU A 66 3.49 10.11 -10.80
CA LEU A 66 3.61 9.19 -9.68
C LEU A 66 5.07 8.96 -9.38
N SER A 67 5.51 9.30 -8.18
CA SER A 67 6.81 8.89 -7.63
C SER A 67 6.59 7.83 -6.57
N ALA A 68 7.34 6.74 -6.64
CA ALA A 68 7.24 5.64 -5.68
C ALA A 68 8.61 5.18 -5.22
N THR A 69 8.70 4.76 -3.96
CA THR A 69 9.90 4.13 -3.41
C THR A 69 9.53 3.04 -2.42
N PHE A 70 10.45 2.11 -2.20
CA PHE A 70 10.23 0.90 -1.41
C PHE A 70 11.21 0.82 -0.24
N LEU A 71 10.77 0.30 0.89
CA LEU A 71 11.59 -0.01 2.05
C LEU A 71 11.40 -1.49 2.45
N PRO A 72 12.39 -2.17 3.07
CA PRO A 72 13.68 -1.61 3.48
C PRO A 72 14.69 -1.50 2.32
N GLN A 73 15.64 -0.63 2.52
CA GLN A 73 16.82 -0.55 1.66
C GLN A 73 17.70 -1.82 1.90
N PRO A 74 18.45 -2.37 0.92
CA PRO A 74 18.93 -1.68 -0.28
C PRO A 74 18.16 -2.05 -1.56
N TYR A 75 16.86 -2.12 -1.54
CA TYR A 75 16.15 -2.21 -2.81
C TYR A 75 16.18 -0.83 -3.47
N PRO A 76 17.03 -0.61 -4.50
CA PRO A 76 17.10 0.66 -5.20
C PRO A 76 15.88 0.78 -6.10
N PHE A 77 14.74 1.01 -5.49
CA PHE A 77 13.51 1.23 -6.21
C PHE A 77 13.08 2.68 -5.99
N CYS A 78 13.40 3.51 -6.96
CA CYS A 78 12.67 4.73 -7.20
C CYS A 78 12.02 4.62 -8.56
N TYR A 79 10.75 4.89 -8.61
CA TYR A 79 9.96 4.87 -9.82
C TYR A 79 9.30 6.23 -9.98
N GLU A 80 9.51 6.86 -11.11
CA GLU A 80 8.78 8.05 -11.50
C GLU A 80 8.14 7.81 -12.86
N LYS A 81 6.85 8.09 -12.97
CA LYS A 81 6.08 7.90 -14.19
C LYS A 81 5.03 8.97 -14.36
N GLU A 82 4.93 9.47 -15.58
CA GLU A 82 3.75 10.22 -16.01
C GLU A 82 2.60 9.27 -16.33
N PHE A 83 1.40 9.67 -15.98
CA PHE A 83 0.16 8.94 -16.25
C PHE A 83 -0.93 9.87 -16.79
N VAL A 84 -1.97 9.30 -17.33
CA VAL A 84 -3.20 10.01 -17.71
C VAL A 84 -4.24 9.76 -16.63
N ALA A 85 -4.99 10.80 -16.23
CA ALA A 85 -6.06 10.68 -15.26
C ALA A 85 -7.03 9.55 -15.61
N GLY A 86 -7.42 8.75 -14.60
CA GLY A 86 -8.21 7.55 -14.76
C GLY A 86 -7.42 6.30 -15.18
N THR A 87 -6.08 6.42 -15.33
CA THR A 87 -5.22 5.24 -15.51
C THR A 87 -5.38 4.31 -14.32
N ARG A 88 -5.54 3.02 -14.59
CA ARG A 88 -5.66 1.98 -13.57
C ARG A 88 -4.41 1.13 -13.54
N THR A 89 -4.02 0.69 -12.35
CA THR A 89 -3.05 -0.37 -12.22
C THR A 89 -3.65 -1.71 -12.63
N GLN A 90 -2.83 -2.72 -12.82
CA GLN A 90 -3.33 -4.04 -13.11
C GLN A 90 -4.18 -4.56 -11.93
N LEU A 91 -5.32 -5.20 -12.22
CA LEU A 91 -6.10 -5.89 -11.20
C LEU A 91 -5.23 -6.98 -10.56
N HIS A 92 -5.07 -6.95 -9.25
CA HIS A 92 -4.17 -7.83 -8.53
C HIS A 92 -4.72 -8.26 -7.17
N SER A 93 -4.02 -9.15 -6.53
CA SER A 93 -4.18 -9.56 -5.14
C SER A 93 -2.82 -9.86 -4.53
N HIS A 94 -2.73 -9.94 -3.22
CA HIS A 94 -1.51 -10.23 -2.48
C HIS A 94 -1.59 -11.57 -1.75
N GLU A 95 -0.44 -12.16 -1.43
CA GLU A 95 -0.30 -13.29 -0.51
C GLU A 95 -0.09 -12.84 0.95
N TYR A 96 -0.11 -11.53 1.19
CA TYR A 96 0.07 -10.87 2.47
C TYR A 96 -1.12 -9.95 2.79
N LEU A 97 -1.24 -9.54 4.04
CA LEU A 97 -2.15 -8.49 4.47
C LEU A 97 -1.57 -7.14 4.05
N GLU A 98 -2.34 -6.36 3.31
CA GLU A 98 -1.98 -4.98 3.00
C GLU A 98 -2.68 -4.03 3.97
N PHE A 99 -1.92 -3.08 4.47
CA PHE A 99 -2.43 -1.89 5.13
C PHE A 99 -1.98 -0.68 4.34
N PHE A 100 -2.88 0.24 4.01
CA PHE A 100 -2.48 1.54 3.49
C PHE A 100 -3.06 2.69 4.30
N TYR A 101 -2.34 3.80 4.31
CA TYR A 101 -2.72 5.04 4.99
C TYR A 101 -2.51 6.23 4.06
N VAL A 102 -3.55 7.08 3.91
CA VAL A 102 -3.50 8.32 3.14
C VAL A 102 -3.04 9.45 4.05
N MET A 103 -1.81 9.92 3.84
CA MET A 103 -1.22 11.01 4.64
C MET A 103 -1.66 12.39 4.18
N GLU A 104 -1.85 12.55 2.87
CA GLU A 104 -2.22 13.82 2.26
C GLU A 104 -3.03 13.57 1.00
N GLY A 105 -4.04 14.41 0.77
CA GLY A 105 -4.82 14.42 -0.47
C GLY A 105 -5.92 13.37 -0.52
N GLU A 106 -6.16 12.85 -1.73
CA GLU A 106 -7.27 11.97 -2.06
C GLU A 106 -6.76 10.78 -2.89
N TYR A 107 -7.10 9.57 -2.46
CA TYR A 107 -6.66 8.32 -3.08
C TYR A 107 -7.85 7.50 -3.56
N HIS A 108 -7.78 7.04 -4.79
CA HIS A 108 -8.83 6.27 -5.45
C HIS A 108 -8.42 4.82 -5.64
N GLN A 109 -9.24 3.90 -5.18
CA GLN A 109 -9.00 2.47 -5.32
C GLN A 109 -10.29 1.72 -5.65
N LYS A 110 -10.20 0.71 -6.50
CA LYS A 110 -11.28 -0.21 -6.78
C LYS A 110 -11.03 -1.52 -6.05
N ILE A 111 -11.93 -1.86 -5.10
CA ILE A 111 -11.84 -3.08 -4.31
C ILE A 111 -13.08 -3.93 -4.57
N LEU A 112 -12.89 -5.20 -4.95
CA LEU A 112 -13.97 -6.15 -5.28
C LEU A 112 -14.99 -5.58 -6.28
N GLY A 113 -14.52 -4.80 -7.25
CA GLY A 113 -15.33 -4.21 -8.31
C GLY A 113 -16.01 -2.88 -7.95
N THR A 114 -15.94 -2.41 -6.70
CA THR A 114 -16.50 -1.15 -6.23
C THR A 114 -15.40 -0.11 -6.05
N GLU A 115 -15.62 1.12 -6.51
CA GLU A 115 -14.69 2.23 -6.38
C GLU A 115 -14.88 2.90 -5.00
N TYR A 116 -13.76 3.19 -4.35
CA TYR A 116 -13.66 3.86 -3.06
C TYR A 116 -12.73 5.05 -3.18
N ILE A 117 -13.08 6.12 -2.49
CA ILE A 117 -12.25 7.31 -2.33
C ILE A 117 -11.86 7.40 -0.86
N PHE A 118 -10.57 7.53 -0.61
CA PHE A 118 -9.98 7.71 0.71
C PHE A 118 -9.35 9.08 0.80
N HIS A 119 -9.54 9.75 1.93
CA HIS A 119 -9.00 11.08 2.20
C HIS A 119 -7.88 11.02 3.23
N SER A 120 -7.15 12.12 3.37
CA SER A 120 -6.12 12.27 4.39
C SER A 120 -6.63 11.86 5.78
N GLY A 121 -5.86 11.03 6.47
CA GLY A 121 -6.19 10.43 7.77
C GLY A 121 -6.97 9.11 7.67
N GLU A 122 -7.45 8.72 6.50
CA GLU A 122 -8.15 7.45 6.30
C GLU A 122 -7.18 6.31 5.93
N PHE A 123 -7.57 5.09 6.29
CA PHE A 123 -6.77 3.90 6.00
C PHE A 123 -7.65 2.68 5.73
N CYS A 124 -7.03 1.66 5.15
CA CYS A 124 -7.69 0.40 4.83
C CYS A 124 -6.78 -0.78 5.16
N LEU A 125 -7.39 -1.87 5.61
CA LEU A 125 -6.79 -3.19 5.68
C LEU A 125 -7.38 -4.05 4.56
N ILE A 126 -6.53 -4.57 3.69
CA ILE A 126 -6.92 -5.45 2.58
C ILE A 126 -6.35 -6.83 2.86
N ASP A 127 -7.24 -7.80 2.90
CA ASP A 127 -6.88 -9.18 3.14
C ASP A 127 -6.16 -9.81 1.95
N LYS A 128 -5.35 -10.82 2.21
CA LYS A 128 -4.73 -11.63 1.15
C LYS A 128 -5.78 -12.18 0.20
N ASN A 129 -5.43 -12.28 -1.08
CA ASN A 129 -6.33 -12.70 -2.17
C ASN A 129 -7.52 -11.77 -2.44
N CYS A 130 -7.66 -10.65 -1.76
CA CYS A 130 -8.67 -9.65 -2.07
C CYS A 130 -8.31 -8.90 -3.35
N LEU A 131 -9.22 -8.94 -4.33
CA LEU A 131 -9.00 -8.32 -5.63
C LEU A 131 -9.16 -6.81 -5.57
N HIS A 132 -8.13 -6.09 -5.98
CA HIS A 132 -8.15 -4.63 -6.04
C HIS A 132 -7.23 -4.08 -7.12
N GLN A 133 -7.38 -2.80 -7.41
CA GLN A 133 -6.54 -2.02 -8.33
C GLN A 133 -6.62 -0.54 -7.94
N GLU A 134 -5.52 0.17 -8.10
CA GLU A 134 -5.43 1.60 -7.88
C GLU A 134 -5.97 2.36 -9.11
N ILE A 135 -6.51 3.54 -8.87
CA ILE A 135 -6.95 4.48 -9.91
C ILE A 135 -6.11 5.74 -9.74
N LEU A 136 -5.28 6.02 -10.74
CA LEU A 136 -4.44 7.22 -10.76
C LEU A 136 -5.26 8.38 -11.30
N ASP A 137 -5.50 9.37 -10.47
CA ASP A 137 -6.26 10.57 -10.81
C ASP A 137 -5.41 11.83 -10.65
N GLU A 138 -5.94 12.98 -11.08
CA GLU A 138 -5.25 14.28 -11.00
C GLU A 138 -5.10 14.78 -9.55
N SER A 139 -5.78 14.17 -8.59
CA SER A 139 -5.70 14.50 -7.18
C SER A 139 -4.30 14.25 -6.63
N GLU A 140 -3.67 15.30 -6.10
CA GLU A 140 -2.40 15.14 -5.38
C GLU A 140 -2.61 14.29 -4.14
N CYS A 141 -1.69 13.35 -3.90
CA CYS A 141 -1.86 12.36 -2.85
C CYS A 141 -0.51 11.79 -2.39
N THR A 142 -0.36 11.62 -1.08
CA THR A 142 0.79 10.90 -0.50
C THR A 142 0.29 9.75 0.35
N ILE A 143 0.75 8.53 0.03
CA ILE A 143 0.26 7.29 0.63
C ILE A 143 1.44 6.43 1.07
N VAL A 144 1.25 5.70 2.15
CA VAL A 144 2.10 4.57 2.53
C VAL A 144 1.31 3.28 2.51
N PHE A 145 1.87 2.26 1.88
CA PHE A 145 1.39 0.89 1.89
C PHE A 145 2.34 0.04 2.71
N PHE A 146 1.82 -0.84 3.54
CA PHE A 146 2.57 -1.85 4.27
C PHE A 146 2.09 -3.24 3.87
N GLY A 147 3.04 -4.10 3.55
CA GLY A 147 2.76 -5.53 3.41
C GLY A 147 3.19 -6.28 4.67
N ILE A 148 2.27 -7.03 5.26
CA ILE A 148 2.47 -7.75 6.53
C ILE A 148 2.28 -9.25 6.29
N THR A 149 3.33 -10.02 6.57
CA THR A 149 3.28 -11.48 6.41
C THR A 149 2.49 -12.16 7.54
N ASN A 150 2.04 -13.39 7.28
CA ASN A 150 1.38 -14.19 8.31
C ASN A 150 2.29 -14.42 9.54
N ALA A 151 3.61 -14.56 9.35
CA ALA A 151 4.56 -14.76 10.44
C ALA A 151 4.63 -13.55 11.37
N MET A 152 4.76 -12.36 10.82
CA MET A 152 4.74 -11.11 11.57
C MET A 152 3.39 -10.92 12.26
N PHE A 153 2.31 -11.17 11.54
CA PHE A 153 0.96 -11.02 12.07
C PHE A 153 0.70 -11.93 13.28
N THR A 154 1.15 -13.17 13.24
CA THR A 154 1.03 -14.12 14.38
C THR A 154 1.77 -13.59 15.60
N SER A 155 2.90 -12.93 15.43
CA SER A 155 3.64 -12.31 16.54
C SER A 155 2.91 -11.11 17.13
N ILE A 156 2.21 -10.31 16.32
CA ILE A 156 1.43 -9.14 16.75
C ILE A 156 0.13 -9.57 17.43
N SER A 157 -0.55 -10.61 16.94
CA SER A 157 -1.84 -11.08 17.48
C SER A 157 -1.77 -11.65 18.89
N SER A 158 -0.58 -11.88 19.42
CA SER A 158 -0.38 -12.23 20.83
C SER A 158 -0.61 -11.07 21.81
N PHE A 159 -0.79 -9.85 21.33
CA PHE A 159 -1.15 -8.68 22.13
C PHE A 159 -2.67 -8.61 22.35
N HIS A 160 -3.13 -8.84 23.57
CA HIS A 160 -4.51 -9.06 24.00
C HIS A 160 -5.45 -7.82 23.99
N THR A 161 -5.23 -6.80 23.18
CA THR A 161 -6.00 -5.54 23.25
C THR A 161 -6.59 -5.06 21.92
N VAL A 162 -6.86 -5.98 21.00
CA VAL A 162 -7.46 -5.61 19.71
C VAL A 162 -9.00 -5.68 19.83
N ALA A 163 -9.70 -4.70 19.28
CA ALA A 163 -11.17 -4.71 19.23
C ALA A 163 -11.68 -5.98 18.52
N ASP A 164 -12.80 -6.54 19.00
CA ASP A 164 -13.33 -7.84 18.56
C ASP A 164 -13.52 -7.95 17.04
N ASP A 165 -13.95 -6.86 16.38
CA ASP A 165 -14.15 -6.84 14.92
C ASP A 165 -12.82 -6.94 14.16
N ILE A 166 -11.80 -6.23 14.65
CA ILE A 166 -10.45 -6.30 14.10
C ILE A 166 -9.86 -7.68 14.36
N ALA A 167 -10.00 -8.19 15.59
CA ALA A 167 -9.52 -9.53 15.93
C ALA A 167 -10.17 -10.60 15.05
N SER A 168 -11.48 -10.49 14.79
CA SER A 168 -12.21 -11.41 13.90
C SER A 168 -11.72 -11.33 12.46
N PHE A 169 -11.54 -10.12 11.93
CA PHE A 169 -10.96 -9.91 10.59
C PHE A 169 -9.59 -10.54 10.47
N LEU A 170 -8.73 -10.25 11.44
CA LEU A 170 -7.36 -10.73 11.46
C LEU A 170 -7.30 -12.25 11.62
N HIS A 171 -8.16 -12.85 12.44
CA HIS A 171 -8.28 -14.30 12.56
C HIS A 171 -8.67 -14.94 11.21
N MET A 172 -9.65 -14.36 10.52
CA MET A 172 -10.05 -14.83 9.19
C MET A 172 -8.95 -14.62 8.14
N ALA A 173 -8.17 -13.53 8.25
CA ALA A 173 -7.05 -13.24 7.35
C ALA A 173 -5.91 -14.27 7.46
N LEU A 174 -5.73 -14.88 8.63
CA LEU A 174 -4.71 -15.93 8.85
C LEU A 174 -5.08 -17.29 8.26
N LEU A 175 -6.33 -17.54 7.91
CA LEU A 175 -6.74 -18.82 7.33
C LEU A 175 -6.05 -19.02 5.98
N GLU A 176 -5.35 -20.13 5.83
CA GLU A 176 -4.63 -20.48 4.59
C GLU A 176 -5.58 -20.77 3.42
N GLN A 177 -6.74 -21.35 3.74
CA GLN A 177 -7.75 -21.69 2.72
C GLN A 177 -9.04 -20.92 3.02
N LYS A 178 -9.30 -19.90 2.22
CA LYS A 178 -10.56 -19.16 2.28
C LYS A 178 -11.08 -18.77 0.91
N SER A 179 -12.38 -18.85 0.78
CA SER A 179 -13.11 -18.34 -0.40
C SER A 179 -13.58 -16.89 -0.21
N LEU A 180 -13.53 -16.38 1.02
CA LEU A 180 -13.98 -15.03 1.35
C LEU A 180 -12.87 -14.03 1.09
N GLN A 181 -13.18 -13.00 0.29
CA GLN A 181 -12.35 -11.81 0.11
C GLN A 181 -12.92 -10.71 0.99
N GLN A 182 -12.07 -10.05 1.77
CA GLN A 182 -12.52 -9.05 2.73
C GLN A 182 -11.52 -7.90 2.85
N PHE A 183 -12.04 -6.75 3.29
CA PHE A 183 -11.25 -5.57 3.61
C PHE A 183 -11.99 -4.76 4.67
N LEU A 184 -11.26 -3.90 5.38
CA LEU A 184 -11.81 -2.97 6.37
C LEU A 184 -11.37 -1.56 6.08
N THR A 185 -12.30 -0.63 6.02
CA THR A 185 -12.03 0.79 5.85
C THR A 185 -12.19 1.52 7.19
N PHE A 186 -11.28 2.45 7.47
CA PHE A 186 -11.28 3.24 8.69
C PHE A 186 -11.27 4.72 8.36
N ARG A 187 -12.20 5.46 8.99
CA ARG A 187 -12.38 6.90 8.82
C ARG A 187 -12.34 7.60 10.16
N PRO A 188 -11.18 7.66 10.81
CA PRO A 188 -11.04 8.27 12.11
C PRO A 188 -11.39 9.76 12.05
N ARG A 189 -12.05 10.25 13.12
CA ARG A 189 -12.45 11.66 13.24
C ARG A 189 -11.67 12.39 14.33
N GLU A 190 -11.01 11.65 15.19
CA GLU A 190 -10.30 12.19 16.34
C GLU A 190 -8.86 12.52 15.93
N ALA A 191 -8.48 13.80 16.00
CA ALA A 191 -7.14 14.25 15.61
C ALA A 191 -6.05 13.58 16.44
N GLN A 192 -6.27 13.33 17.73
CA GLN A 192 -5.31 12.64 18.58
C GLN A 192 -5.04 11.22 18.12
N PHE A 193 -6.08 10.48 17.69
CA PHE A 193 -5.91 9.13 17.16
C PHE A 193 -5.03 9.14 15.89
N ILE A 194 -5.28 10.11 15.00
CA ILE A 194 -4.50 10.27 13.77
C ILE A 194 -3.03 10.55 14.09
N GLU A 195 -2.77 11.48 15.03
CA GLU A 195 -1.42 11.83 15.46
C GLU A 195 -0.69 10.63 16.09
N ASP A 196 -1.34 9.89 16.97
CA ASP A 196 -0.78 8.69 17.63
C ASP A 196 -0.46 7.60 16.60
N MET A 197 -1.34 7.41 15.62
CA MET A 197 -1.13 6.45 14.53
C MET A 197 0.06 6.86 13.65
N GLU A 198 0.14 8.13 13.24
CA GLU A 198 1.26 8.63 12.44
C GLU A 198 2.60 8.51 13.17
N ASN A 199 2.64 8.79 14.46
CA ASN A 199 3.82 8.60 15.30
C ASN A 199 4.23 7.12 15.39
N THR A 200 3.24 6.22 15.48
CA THR A 200 3.49 4.77 15.50
C THR A 200 4.04 4.30 14.16
N LEU A 201 3.42 4.69 13.04
CA LEU A 201 3.91 4.35 11.70
C LEU A 201 5.32 4.89 11.45
N LEU A 202 5.60 6.12 11.87
CA LEU A 202 6.94 6.71 11.76
C LEU A 202 7.97 5.90 12.57
N SER A 203 7.62 5.46 13.77
CA SER A 203 8.50 4.62 14.60
C SER A 203 8.77 3.24 13.98
N VAL A 204 7.83 2.69 13.23
CA VAL A 204 8.01 1.41 12.51
C VAL A 204 8.93 1.57 11.30
N LEU A 205 8.94 2.76 10.68
CA LEU A 205 9.72 3.04 9.47
C LEU A 205 11.18 3.50 9.76
N GLN A 206 11.53 3.80 10.99
CA GLN A 206 12.87 4.25 11.45
C GLN A 206 13.68 3.11 12.06
#